data_9780a84bd7cd2ca773c931e81af956ff
#
_entry.id   9780a84bd7cd2ca773c931e81af956ff
#
_cell.length_a   1.000
_cell.length_b   1.000
_cell.length_c   1.000
_cell.angle_alpha   90.00
_cell.angle_beta   90.00
_cell.angle_gamma   90.00
#
_symmetry.space_group_name_H-M   'P 1'
#
loop_
_entity.id
_entity.type
_entity.pdbx_description
1 polymer ?
#
loop_
_entity_poly.entity_id
_entity_poly.type
_entity_poly.pdbx_seq_one_letter_code
_entity_poly.pdbx_strand_id
1 'polypeptide(L)'
;AQNEVVTDANGNPVGRYTATLYKDAQDDQLFTLVSEGTSGGAKARVQATFRISNSDYLEQAIFAGAGQANKWLNGGATIRGGVYVVGNPNDPDQYVIEANGNFALYNRYDLTTYSEVTNRVEPSYRQVQDLCASLRVQYGKISVGGSTQIGEPNNKVKGVFVGRGAQDITGENVGVCRNNKGVCTEAMGGFDLSDPPPFPTLDAKLDSDACSAYPTWRACLQGKAALRIQRIGNILSVASPPNATLSPSCLQAMQSGT
;
A
#
# COMPACT_ATOMS: atom_id res chain seq x y z
N ALA A 1 -24.40 -14.44 3.44
CA ALA A 1 -25.20 -14.81 4.62
C ALA A 1 -26.58 -15.25 4.18
N GLN A 2 -27.09 -16.32 4.72
CA GLN A 2 -28.39 -16.87 4.39
C GLN A 2 -29.22 -17.00 5.67
N ASN A 3 -30.33 -16.21 5.75
CA ASN A 3 -31.30 -16.29 6.83
C ASN A 3 -30.69 -16.19 8.25
N GLU A 4 -29.71 -15.34 8.42
CA GLU A 4 -29.01 -15.10 9.69
C GLU A 4 -29.94 -14.45 10.73
N VAL A 5 -29.83 -14.87 11.97
CA VAL A 5 -30.65 -14.35 13.07
C VAL A 5 -29.96 -13.13 13.68
N VAL A 6 -30.67 -12.04 13.81
CA VAL A 6 -30.24 -10.85 14.57
C VAL A 6 -30.84 -10.93 15.96
N THR A 7 -30.01 -10.75 16.98
CA THR A 7 -30.43 -10.75 18.39
C THR A 7 -30.25 -9.37 19.03
N ASP A 8 -31.07 -9.07 20.05
CA ASP A 8 -30.89 -7.91 20.91
C ASP A 8 -29.70 -8.09 21.88
N ALA A 9 -29.45 -7.09 22.71
CA ALA A 9 -28.37 -7.14 23.71
C ALA A 9 -28.55 -8.25 24.78
N ASN A 10 -29.75 -8.83 24.90
CA ASN A 10 -30.08 -9.90 25.81
C ASN A 10 -30.04 -11.28 25.13
N GLY A 11 -29.70 -11.32 23.84
CA GLY A 11 -29.65 -12.56 23.06
C GLY A 11 -30.99 -13.02 22.48
N ASN A 12 -32.08 -12.24 22.59
CA ASN A 12 -33.37 -12.61 22.03
C ASN A 12 -33.43 -12.32 20.53
N PRO A 13 -34.00 -13.21 19.69
CA PRO A 13 -34.14 -12.98 18.27
C PRO A 13 -35.07 -11.78 17.98
N VAL A 14 -34.57 -10.78 17.27
CA VAL A 14 -35.35 -9.59 16.88
C VAL A 14 -35.62 -9.52 15.37
N GLY A 15 -34.93 -10.32 14.60
CA GLY A 15 -35.09 -10.35 13.16
C GLY A 15 -34.21 -11.37 12.46
N ARG A 16 -34.32 -11.38 11.16
CA ARG A 16 -33.48 -12.20 10.28
C ARG A 16 -33.06 -11.41 9.06
N TYR A 17 -31.90 -11.71 8.48
CA TYR A 17 -31.48 -11.14 7.23
C TYR A 17 -30.81 -12.16 6.30
N THR A 18 -30.87 -11.86 5.02
CA THR A 18 -30.09 -12.54 3.99
C THR A 18 -29.27 -11.50 3.25
N ALA A 19 -27.99 -11.75 3.09
CA ALA A 19 -27.11 -10.87 2.33
C ALA A 19 -26.46 -11.65 1.19
N THR A 20 -26.57 -11.12 -0.02
CA THR A 20 -26.02 -11.71 -1.25
C THR A 20 -25.07 -10.72 -1.89
N LEU A 21 -23.88 -11.19 -2.22
CA LEU A 21 -22.87 -10.42 -2.94
C LEU A 21 -22.90 -10.85 -4.41
N TYR A 22 -23.09 -9.88 -5.29
CA TYR A 22 -23.02 -10.07 -6.74
C TYR A 22 -21.73 -9.44 -7.25
N LYS A 23 -20.97 -10.17 -8.05
CA LYS A 23 -19.85 -9.66 -8.81
C LYS A 23 -20.37 -9.20 -10.17
N ASP A 24 -19.91 -8.05 -10.66
CA ASP A 24 -20.20 -7.59 -12.00
C ASP A 24 -19.58 -8.54 -13.05
N ALA A 25 -20.27 -8.75 -14.16
CA ALA A 25 -19.81 -9.66 -15.20
C ALA A 25 -18.77 -9.04 -16.14
N GLN A 26 -18.69 -7.72 -16.19
CA GLN A 26 -17.78 -6.97 -17.06
C GLN A 26 -16.63 -6.29 -16.30
N ASP A 27 -16.82 -6.07 -15.00
CA ASP A 27 -15.83 -5.45 -14.12
C ASP A 27 -15.62 -6.32 -12.89
N ASP A 28 -14.53 -7.04 -12.85
CA ASP A 28 -14.21 -7.99 -11.78
C ASP A 28 -13.87 -7.33 -10.43
N GLN A 29 -13.73 -6.01 -10.41
CA GLN A 29 -13.54 -5.21 -9.19
C GLN A 29 -14.85 -4.60 -8.68
N LEU A 30 -15.95 -4.67 -9.43
CA LEU A 30 -17.24 -4.10 -9.06
C LEU A 30 -18.14 -5.15 -8.44
N PHE A 31 -18.64 -4.84 -7.24
CA PHE A 31 -19.50 -5.73 -6.47
C PHE A 31 -20.74 -4.98 -6.00
N THR A 32 -21.86 -5.70 -5.97
CA THR A 32 -23.12 -5.22 -5.39
C THR A 32 -23.54 -6.13 -4.25
N LEU A 33 -23.61 -5.59 -3.05
CA LEU A 33 -24.18 -6.25 -1.88
C LEU A 33 -25.66 -5.91 -1.79
N VAL A 34 -26.50 -6.92 -1.71
CA VAL A 34 -27.93 -6.78 -1.43
C VAL A 34 -28.22 -7.48 -0.12
N SER A 35 -28.76 -6.74 0.85
CA SER A 35 -29.20 -7.28 2.12
C SER A 35 -30.71 -7.08 2.29
N GLU A 36 -31.42 -8.15 2.58
CA GLU A 36 -32.86 -8.14 2.86
C GLU A 36 -33.09 -8.64 4.29
N GLY A 37 -33.75 -7.82 5.09
CA GLY A 37 -34.02 -8.11 6.49
C GLY A 37 -35.52 -8.11 6.80
N THR A 38 -35.90 -8.88 7.81
CA THR A 38 -37.27 -8.92 8.36
C THR A 38 -37.24 -8.82 9.87
N SER A 39 -38.14 -8.03 10.43
CA SER A 39 -38.33 -7.90 11.89
C SER A 39 -39.77 -7.52 12.17
N GLY A 40 -40.46 -8.27 13.06
CA GLY A 40 -41.84 -7.98 13.46
C GLY A 40 -42.86 -7.83 12.32
N GLY A 41 -42.64 -8.53 11.20
CA GLY A 41 -43.48 -8.41 10.01
C GLY A 41 -43.09 -7.30 9.03
N ALA A 42 -42.19 -6.39 9.43
CA ALA A 42 -41.58 -5.39 8.54
C ALA A 42 -40.46 -6.01 7.69
N LYS A 43 -40.33 -5.52 6.46
CA LYS A 43 -39.25 -5.90 5.55
C LYS A 43 -38.47 -4.66 5.13
N ALA A 44 -37.16 -4.80 5.06
CA ALA A 44 -36.27 -3.78 4.54
C ALA A 44 -35.26 -4.40 3.58
N ARG A 45 -34.90 -3.65 2.54
CA ARG A 45 -33.85 -4.02 1.59
C ARG A 45 -32.86 -2.89 1.48
N VAL A 46 -31.58 -3.22 1.59
CA VAL A 46 -30.45 -2.31 1.40
C VAL A 46 -29.61 -2.84 0.26
N GLN A 47 -29.21 -1.96 -0.63
CA GLN A 47 -28.29 -2.28 -1.71
C GLN A 47 -27.13 -1.30 -1.67
N ALA A 48 -25.89 -1.81 -1.73
CA ALA A 48 -24.68 -1.03 -1.83
C ALA A 48 -23.83 -1.57 -2.97
N THR A 49 -23.40 -0.69 -3.86
CA THR A 49 -22.41 -1.04 -4.90
C THR A 49 -21.08 -0.44 -4.50
N PHE A 50 -20.05 -1.25 -4.54
CA PHE A 50 -18.68 -0.85 -4.20
C PHE A 50 -17.68 -1.47 -5.14
N ARG A 51 -16.59 -0.76 -5.35
CA ARG A 51 -15.45 -1.25 -6.12
C ARG A 51 -14.35 -1.68 -5.16
N ILE A 52 -13.84 -2.90 -5.34
CA ILE A 52 -12.62 -3.34 -4.66
C ILE A 52 -11.46 -2.86 -5.52
N SER A 53 -10.71 -1.87 -5.05
CA SER A 53 -9.41 -1.58 -5.62
C SER A 53 -8.39 -2.48 -4.92
N ASN A 54 -7.72 -3.33 -5.67
CA ASN A 54 -6.48 -3.91 -5.17
C ASN A 54 -5.55 -2.73 -4.94
N SER A 55 -5.08 -2.54 -3.70
CA SER A 55 -4.02 -1.57 -3.46
C SER A 55 -2.80 -2.07 -4.19
N ASP A 56 -2.53 -1.50 -5.35
CA ASP A 56 -1.32 -1.82 -6.11
C ASP A 56 -0.12 -1.41 -5.23
N TYR A 57 0.90 -2.27 -5.18
CA TYR A 57 2.16 -1.95 -4.51
C TYR A 57 2.80 -0.66 -5.08
N LEU A 58 2.51 -0.32 -6.34
CA LEU A 58 2.96 0.92 -6.98
C LEU A 58 2.23 2.17 -6.47
N GLU A 59 1.08 2.03 -5.82
CA GLU A 59 0.35 3.12 -5.18
C GLU A 59 0.91 3.46 -3.78
N GLN A 60 1.81 2.62 -3.26
CA GLN A 60 2.42 2.85 -1.96
C GLN A 60 3.71 3.65 -2.10
N ALA A 61 3.93 4.61 -1.21
CA ALA A 61 5.21 5.29 -1.09
C ALA A 61 6.30 4.32 -0.60
N ILE A 62 5.93 3.38 0.26
CA ILE A 62 6.79 2.29 0.72
C ILE A 62 6.00 0.98 0.68
N PHE A 63 6.55 0.00 -0.01
CA PHE A 63 6.11 -1.39 0.05
C PHE A 63 7.25 -2.29 0.50
N ALA A 64 7.05 -3.03 1.59
CA ALA A 64 8.01 -3.99 2.10
C ALA A 64 7.43 -5.39 2.11
N GLY A 65 8.10 -6.32 1.45
CA GLY A 65 7.66 -7.71 1.30
C GLY A 65 7.77 -8.55 2.57
N ALA A 66 7.48 -9.84 2.44
CA ALA A 66 7.54 -10.80 3.53
C ALA A 66 8.95 -10.93 4.14
N GLY A 67 9.02 -11.29 5.43
CA GLY A 67 10.26 -11.42 6.18
C GLY A 67 10.86 -10.09 6.64
N GLN A 68 10.19 -8.98 6.39
CA GLN A 68 10.60 -7.68 6.88
C GLN A 68 10.05 -7.46 8.30
N ALA A 69 10.96 -7.44 9.26
CA ALA A 69 10.65 -7.20 10.66
C ALA A 69 11.60 -6.14 11.25
N ASN A 70 11.31 -5.62 12.42
CA ASN A 70 12.12 -4.64 13.15
C ASN A 70 12.46 -3.41 12.31
N LYS A 71 11.45 -2.85 11.63
CA LYS A 71 11.64 -1.61 10.86
C LYS A 71 11.42 -0.41 11.76
N TRP A 72 12.51 0.22 12.11
CA TRP A 72 12.52 1.44 12.89
C TRP A 72 12.31 2.65 11.98
N LEU A 73 11.20 3.33 12.17
CA LEU A 73 10.93 4.62 11.53
C LEU A 73 11.28 5.74 12.52
N ASN A 74 12.57 5.90 12.75
CA ASN A 74 13.10 6.84 13.72
C ASN A 74 13.67 8.11 13.06
N GLY A 75 13.81 9.16 13.87
CA GLY A 75 14.45 10.40 13.46
C GLY A 75 13.51 11.31 12.67
N GLY A 76 14.05 12.12 11.77
CA GLY A 76 13.31 13.13 10.99
C GLY A 76 12.70 12.60 9.68
N ALA A 77 12.39 11.32 9.58
CA ALA A 77 11.83 10.76 8.34
C ALA A 77 10.40 11.25 8.09
N THR A 78 10.17 11.74 6.88
CA THR A 78 8.83 12.15 6.41
C THR A 78 8.44 11.33 5.19
N ILE A 79 7.30 10.62 5.29
CA ILE A 79 6.73 9.86 4.19
C ILE A 79 5.45 10.57 3.74
N ARG A 80 5.25 10.67 2.43
CA ARG A 80 4.04 11.21 1.82
C ARG A 80 3.44 10.15 0.91
N GLY A 81 2.28 9.61 1.30
CA GLY A 81 1.65 8.46 0.65
C GLY A 81 1.56 7.23 1.53
N GLY A 82 1.03 6.14 1.01
CA GLY A 82 0.79 4.91 1.74
C GLY A 82 2.06 4.14 2.12
N VAL A 83 2.00 3.41 3.22
CA VAL A 83 3.01 2.45 3.66
C VAL A 83 2.35 1.09 3.84
N TYR A 84 2.87 0.11 3.16
CA TYR A 84 2.42 -1.27 3.29
C TYR A 84 3.60 -2.19 3.63
N VAL A 85 3.51 -2.90 4.74
CA VAL A 85 4.50 -3.89 5.17
C VAL A 85 3.83 -5.25 5.33
N VAL A 86 4.31 -6.25 4.62
CA VAL A 86 3.79 -7.62 4.76
C VAL A 86 4.18 -8.21 6.12
N GLY A 87 5.39 -7.98 6.60
CA GLY A 87 5.86 -8.52 7.87
C GLY A 87 6.23 -10.00 7.81
N ASN A 88 6.19 -10.66 8.97
CA ASN A 88 6.55 -12.07 9.08
C ASN A 88 5.32 -12.93 9.47
N PRO A 89 4.78 -13.77 8.58
CA PRO A 89 3.63 -14.60 8.89
C PRO A 89 3.92 -15.66 9.99
N ASN A 90 5.20 -16.03 10.18
CA ASN A 90 5.60 -17.00 11.20
C ASN A 90 5.81 -16.37 12.59
N ASP A 91 5.85 -15.04 12.67
CA ASP A 91 5.99 -14.30 13.93
C ASP A 91 5.12 -13.03 13.91
N PRO A 92 3.79 -13.18 14.00
CA PRO A 92 2.87 -12.05 13.94
C PRO A 92 2.85 -11.21 15.22
N ASP A 93 3.54 -11.63 16.27
CA ASP A 93 3.64 -10.89 17.53
C ASP A 93 4.77 -9.86 17.55
N GLN A 94 5.64 -9.89 16.55
CA GLN A 94 6.76 -8.99 16.45
C GLN A 94 6.30 -7.58 16.04
N TYR A 95 6.96 -6.56 16.59
CA TYR A 95 6.81 -5.20 16.08
C TYR A 95 7.49 -5.08 14.72
N VAL A 96 6.71 -4.82 13.71
CA VAL A 96 7.17 -4.66 12.33
C VAL A 96 7.48 -3.19 12.06
N ILE A 97 6.67 -2.30 12.61
CA ILE A 97 6.89 -0.86 12.55
C ILE A 97 6.99 -0.31 13.97
N GLU A 98 8.10 0.31 14.27
CA GLU A 98 8.29 1.11 15.46
C GLU A 98 8.53 2.56 15.04
N ALA A 99 7.47 3.36 15.11
CA ALA A 99 7.50 4.76 14.75
C ALA A 99 7.81 5.60 15.99
N ASN A 100 9.00 6.18 16.03
CA ASN A 100 9.50 6.99 17.14
C ASN A 100 10.20 8.26 16.63
N GLY A 101 10.52 9.16 17.55
CA GLY A 101 11.20 10.42 17.21
C GLY A 101 10.28 11.36 16.45
N ASN A 102 10.79 12.02 15.43
CA ASN A 102 10.06 12.99 14.59
C ASN A 102 9.55 12.34 13.27
N PHE A 103 9.19 11.07 13.30
CA PHE A 103 8.62 10.41 12.14
C PHE A 103 7.27 11.03 11.76
N ALA A 104 7.05 11.24 10.46
CA ALA A 104 5.79 11.75 9.94
C ALA A 104 5.31 10.99 8.70
N LEU A 105 4.01 10.68 8.67
CA LEU A 105 3.31 10.11 7.52
C LEU A 105 2.16 11.04 7.13
N TYR A 106 2.18 11.59 5.92
CA TYR A 106 1.17 12.53 5.45
C TYR A 106 0.35 12.00 4.28
N ASN A 107 -0.93 12.39 4.27
CA ASN A 107 -1.86 12.11 3.19
C ASN A 107 -1.81 13.15 2.06
N ARG A 108 -0.84 14.04 2.07
CA ARG A 108 -0.69 15.13 1.10
C ARG A 108 0.76 15.43 0.81
N TYR A 109 1.00 16.08 -0.33
CA TYR A 109 2.27 16.74 -0.59
C TYR A 109 2.08 18.09 -1.29
N ASP A 110 3.08 18.94 -1.14
CA ASP A 110 3.20 20.21 -1.84
C ASP A 110 4.65 20.38 -2.30
N LEU A 111 4.85 20.39 -3.61
CA LEU A 111 6.15 20.57 -4.25
C LEU A 111 6.36 22.03 -4.69
N THR A 112 5.38 22.91 -4.51
CA THR A 112 5.47 24.31 -5.00
C THR A 112 6.58 25.11 -4.35
N THR A 113 7.00 24.69 -3.15
CA THR A 113 8.13 25.32 -2.43
C THR A 113 9.51 24.88 -2.91
N TYR A 114 9.58 23.82 -3.75
CA TYR A 114 10.84 23.24 -4.26
C TYR A 114 11.01 23.61 -5.73
N SER A 115 11.59 24.77 -6.03
CA SER A 115 11.73 25.28 -7.40
C SER A 115 12.42 24.32 -8.37
N GLU A 116 13.44 23.57 -7.88
CA GLU A 116 14.17 22.60 -8.69
C GLU A 116 13.30 21.44 -9.16
N VAL A 117 12.33 21.01 -8.35
CA VAL A 117 11.40 19.92 -8.66
C VAL A 117 10.19 20.45 -9.42
N THR A 118 9.68 21.61 -9.02
CA THR A 118 8.45 22.21 -9.57
C THR A 118 8.54 22.39 -11.08
N ASN A 119 9.72 22.78 -11.58
CA ASN A 119 9.94 22.99 -13.02
C ASN A 119 9.98 21.69 -13.84
N ARG A 120 10.10 20.51 -13.20
CA ARG A 120 10.17 19.20 -13.83
C ARG A 120 8.88 18.39 -13.71
N VAL A 121 7.92 18.88 -12.93
CA VAL A 121 6.65 18.21 -12.65
C VAL A 121 5.52 19.02 -13.26
N GLU A 122 4.61 18.34 -13.95
CA GLU A 122 3.42 18.98 -14.48
C GLU A 122 2.62 19.71 -13.39
N PRO A 123 1.98 20.86 -13.70
CA PRO A 123 1.26 21.65 -12.71
C PRO A 123 0.23 20.88 -11.90
N SER A 124 -0.49 19.94 -12.52
CA SER A 124 -1.49 19.06 -11.88
C SER A 124 -0.93 18.14 -10.80
N TYR A 125 0.36 17.81 -10.87
CA TYR A 125 1.04 16.93 -9.90
C TYR A 125 1.94 17.68 -8.91
N ARG A 126 1.91 19.00 -8.90
CA ARG A 126 2.76 19.79 -7.98
C ARG A 126 2.23 19.81 -6.57
N GLN A 127 0.91 19.69 -6.42
CA GLN A 127 0.24 19.67 -5.13
C GLN A 127 -0.90 18.65 -5.13
N VAL A 128 -0.89 17.73 -4.18
CA VAL A 128 -1.96 16.76 -3.98
C VAL A 128 -2.40 16.80 -2.53
N GLN A 129 -3.70 16.98 -2.29
CA GLN A 129 -4.27 17.11 -0.95
C GLN A 129 -4.80 15.78 -0.38
N ASP A 130 -5.02 14.78 -1.23
CA ASP A 130 -5.44 13.44 -0.81
C ASP A 130 -4.71 12.38 -1.64
N LEU A 131 -3.75 11.72 -1.01
CA LEU A 131 -2.96 10.63 -1.58
C LEU A 131 -3.58 9.25 -1.30
N CYS A 132 -4.74 9.20 -0.66
CA CYS A 132 -5.31 7.96 -0.12
C CYS A 132 -4.34 7.22 0.82
N ALA A 133 -3.46 7.95 1.49
CA ALA A 133 -2.39 7.38 2.30
C ALA A 133 -2.94 6.54 3.44
N SER A 134 -2.37 5.37 3.63
CA SER A 134 -2.67 4.47 4.76
C SER A 134 -1.39 3.82 5.27
N LEU A 135 -1.40 3.41 6.53
CA LEU A 135 -0.36 2.58 7.13
C LEU A 135 -0.92 1.18 7.32
N ARG A 136 -0.33 0.20 6.67
CA ARG A 136 -0.80 -1.20 6.69
C ARG A 136 0.33 -2.15 7.06
N VAL A 137 0.05 -3.04 8.02
CA VAL A 137 0.93 -4.15 8.39
C VAL A 137 0.10 -5.44 8.37
N GLN A 138 0.47 -6.37 7.51
CA GLN A 138 -0.31 -7.61 7.39
C GLN A 138 0.00 -8.59 8.52
N TYR A 139 1.27 -8.87 8.78
CA TYR A 139 1.71 -9.77 9.84
C TYR A 139 2.67 -9.03 10.78
N GLY A 140 2.22 -8.74 11.98
CA GLY A 140 3.00 -8.04 13.01
C GLY A 140 2.25 -6.91 13.68
N LYS A 141 2.95 -6.13 14.48
CA LYS A 141 2.43 -5.05 15.31
C LYS A 141 3.03 -3.70 14.92
N ILE A 142 2.32 -2.64 15.26
CA ILE A 142 2.78 -1.25 15.12
C ILE A 142 2.92 -0.65 16.52
N SER A 143 4.04 0.02 16.79
CA SER A 143 4.23 0.87 17.95
C SER A 143 4.37 2.34 17.53
N VAL A 144 3.67 3.24 18.21
CA VAL A 144 3.69 4.69 17.92
C VAL A 144 4.08 5.45 19.18
N GLY A 145 5.27 6.03 19.17
CA GLY A 145 5.85 6.75 20.31
C GLY A 145 6.49 8.09 19.94
N GLY A 146 7.04 8.77 20.91
CA GLY A 146 7.77 10.02 20.72
C GLY A 146 6.95 11.16 20.11
N SER A 147 7.54 11.89 19.17
CA SER A 147 6.88 12.96 18.40
C SER A 147 6.42 12.45 17.02
N THR A 148 6.01 11.18 16.95
CA THR A 148 5.50 10.59 15.72
C THR A 148 4.17 11.24 15.34
N GLN A 149 4.01 11.55 14.05
CA GLN A 149 2.78 12.04 13.47
C GLN A 149 2.33 11.13 12.30
N ILE A 150 1.15 10.54 12.41
CA ILE A 150 0.50 9.79 11.35
C ILE A 150 -0.78 10.52 10.99
N GLY A 151 -0.80 11.16 9.82
CA GLY A 151 -1.85 12.08 9.42
C GLY A 151 -1.82 13.42 10.16
N GLU A 152 -2.72 14.31 9.77
CA GLU A 152 -2.92 15.63 10.39
C GLU A 152 -4.38 15.77 10.84
N PRO A 153 -4.71 16.60 11.83
CA PRO A 153 -6.11 16.78 12.26
C PRO A 153 -7.05 17.19 11.11
N ASN A 154 -6.56 18.02 10.20
CA ASN A 154 -7.31 18.53 9.05
C ASN A 154 -7.05 17.74 7.76
N ASN A 155 -6.13 16.78 7.77
CA ASN A 155 -5.82 15.92 6.64
C ASN A 155 -5.37 14.54 7.16
N LYS A 156 -6.37 13.76 7.54
CA LYS A 156 -6.18 12.43 8.12
C LYS A 156 -5.70 11.45 7.06
N VAL A 157 -4.91 10.45 7.49
CA VAL A 157 -4.69 9.27 6.66
C VAL A 157 -5.97 8.43 6.60
N LYS A 158 -6.17 7.67 5.52
CA LYS A 158 -7.38 6.87 5.29
C LYS A 158 -7.51 5.70 6.25
N GLY A 159 -6.38 5.19 6.74
CA GLY A 159 -6.41 4.13 7.71
C GLY A 159 -5.06 3.79 8.31
N VAL A 160 -5.13 3.22 9.53
CA VAL A 160 -4.02 2.51 10.15
C VAL A 160 -4.53 1.11 10.45
N PHE A 161 -4.00 0.12 9.74
CA PHE A 161 -4.53 -1.23 9.75
C PHE A 161 -3.43 -2.25 10.05
N VAL A 162 -3.79 -3.23 10.89
CA VAL A 162 -2.94 -4.37 11.23
C VAL A 162 -3.75 -5.64 11.06
N GLY A 163 -3.17 -6.69 10.52
CA GLY A 163 -3.90 -7.91 10.14
C GLY A 163 -4.80 -8.51 11.20
N ARG A 164 -4.38 -8.50 12.48
CA ARG A 164 -5.17 -9.08 13.58
C ARG A 164 -6.13 -8.09 14.26
N GLY A 165 -5.96 -6.80 14.05
CA GLY A 165 -6.86 -5.79 14.60
C GLY A 165 -6.20 -4.69 15.40
N ALA A 166 -7.00 -3.72 15.84
CA ALA A 166 -6.54 -2.51 16.49
C ALA A 166 -5.70 -2.73 17.78
N GLN A 167 -5.85 -3.88 18.44
CA GLN A 167 -5.06 -4.24 19.65
C GLN A 167 -3.55 -4.37 19.35
N ASP A 168 -3.18 -4.58 18.10
CA ASP A 168 -1.78 -4.67 17.67
C ASP A 168 -1.19 -3.31 17.24
N ILE A 169 -1.96 -2.24 17.39
CA ILE A 169 -1.53 -0.85 17.23
C ILE A 169 -1.36 -0.28 18.63
N THR A 170 -0.12 -0.15 19.08
CA THR A 170 0.22 0.19 20.47
C THR A 170 1.06 1.46 20.56
N GLY A 171 1.26 1.95 21.78
CA GLY A 171 2.10 3.10 22.07
C GLY A 171 1.34 4.28 22.66
N GLU A 172 2.08 5.19 23.29
CA GLU A 172 1.53 6.30 24.07
C GLU A 172 0.72 7.32 23.25
N ASN A 173 0.94 7.36 21.94
CA ASN A 173 0.38 8.38 21.05
C ASN A 173 -0.75 7.87 20.15
N VAL A 174 -1.16 6.61 20.28
CA VAL A 174 -2.21 6.00 19.42
C VAL A 174 -3.55 6.71 19.57
N GLY A 175 -3.94 7.11 20.77
CA GLY A 175 -5.18 7.84 21.05
C GLY A 175 -5.09 9.36 20.90
N VAL A 176 -3.96 9.89 20.41
CA VAL A 176 -3.72 11.33 20.28
C VAL A 176 -3.78 11.73 18.82
N CYS A 177 -4.52 12.78 18.51
CA CYS A 177 -4.51 13.40 17.17
C CYS A 177 -4.31 14.91 17.35
N ARG A 178 -3.09 15.38 17.15
CA ARG A 178 -2.71 16.80 17.26
C ARG A 178 -1.71 17.14 16.18
N ASN A 179 -1.50 18.43 15.94
CA ASN A 179 -0.39 18.88 15.09
C ASN A 179 0.93 18.40 15.69
N ASN A 180 1.75 17.78 14.86
CA ASN A 180 3.09 17.26 15.18
C ASN A 180 3.09 16.11 16.21
N LYS A 181 1.93 15.45 16.48
CA LYS A 181 1.92 14.32 17.40
C LYS A 181 0.69 13.42 17.26
N GLY A 182 0.93 12.12 17.21
CA GLY A 182 -0.10 11.10 17.34
C GLY A 182 -0.65 10.56 16.03
N VAL A 183 -1.81 9.94 16.11
CA VAL A 183 -2.44 9.23 14.98
C VAL A 183 -3.75 9.90 14.60
N CYS A 184 -3.74 10.62 13.50
CA CYS A 184 -4.91 11.24 12.89
C CYS A 184 -5.34 10.39 11.69
N THR A 185 -6.28 9.51 11.88
CA THR A 185 -6.76 8.56 10.87
C THR A 185 -8.28 8.58 10.75
N GLU A 186 -8.82 8.25 9.58
CA GLU A 186 -10.26 8.06 9.37
C GLU A 186 -10.74 6.72 9.93
N ALA A 187 -9.87 5.68 9.86
CA ALA A 187 -10.17 4.35 10.37
C ALA A 187 -8.95 3.73 11.04
N MET A 188 -9.19 2.87 12.04
CA MET A 188 -8.16 2.10 12.72
C MET A 188 -8.71 0.72 13.03
N GLY A 189 -7.97 -0.33 12.69
CA GLY A 189 -8.45 -1.68 12.95
C GLY A 189 -7.65 -2.78 12.31
N GLY A 190 -8.31 -3.94 12.20
CA GLY A 190 -7.82 -5.06 11.42
C GLY A 190 -8.21 -4.92 9.96
N PHE A 191 -7.47 -5.60 9.11
CA PHE A 191 -7.88 -5.88 7.76
C PHE A 191 -7.56 -7.32 7.44
N ASP A 192 -8.54 -8.00 6.85
CA ASP A 192 -8.36 -9.36 6.38
C ASP A 192 -8.07 -9.30 4.88
N LEU A 193 -6.80 -9.44 4.54
CA LEU A 193 -6.39 -9.76 3.19
C LEU A 193 -5.88 -11.19 3.25
N SER A 194 -6.64 -12.11 2.70
CA SER A 194 -6.33 -13.54 2.67
C SER A 194 -4.93 -13.81 2.08
N ASP A 195 -4.52 -13.01 1.10
CA ASP A 195 -3.21 -13.10 0.50
C ASP A 195 -2.54 -11.72 0.44
N PRO A 196 -1.25 -11.61 0.81
CA PRO A 196 -0.51 -10.39 0.58
C PRO A 196 -0.43 -10.11 -0.92
N PRO A 197 -0.50 -8.83 -1.34
CA PRO A 197 -0.25 -8.50 -2.73
C PRO A 197 1.11 -9.08 -3.14
N PRO A 198 1.20 -9.74 -4.30
CA PRO A 198 2.44 -10.36 -4.73
C PRO A 198 3.54 -9.30 -4.85
N PHE A 199 4.71 -9.58 -4.28
CA PHE A 199 5.85 -8.70 -4.48
C PHE A 199 6.18 -8.66 -5.97
N PRO A 200 6.39 -7.48 -6.57
CA PRO A 200 6.70 -7.38 -7.99
C PRO A 200 8.03 -8.09 -8.27
N THR A 201 7.97 -9.17 -9.00
CA THR A 201 9.17 -9.88 -9.45
C THR A 201 9.39 -9.59 -10.93
N LEU A 202 10.65 -9.56 -11.35
CA LEU A 202 11.00 -9.38 -12.76
C LEU A 202 10.55 -10.56 -13.62
N ASP A 203 10.23 -11.68 -13.00
CA ASP A 203 9.79 -12.90 -13.66
C ASP A 203 8.25 -12.99 -13.77
N ALA A 204 7.51 -12.08 -13.14
CA ALA A 204 6.07 -11.97 -13.32
C ALA A 204 5.73 -11.34 -14.69
N LYS A 205 4.59 -11.77 -15.25
CA LYS A 205 3.99 -11.09 -16.39
C LYS A 205 3.18 -9.91 -15.86
N LEU A 206 3.44 -8.72 -16.39
CA LEU A 206 2.58 -7.56 -16.17
C LEU A 206 1.71 -7.32 -17.41
N ASP A 207 0.45 -7.02 -17.14
CA ASP A 207 -0.47 -6.52 -18.15
C ASP A 207 -0.16 -5.05 -18.43
N SER A 208 0.86 -4.82 -19.22
CA SER A 208 1.26 -3.50 -19.68
C SER A 208 1.40 -3.55 -21.19
N ASP A 209 0.72 -2.65 -21.89
CA ASP A 209 0.78 -2.53 -23.35
C ASP A 209 2.21 -2.43 -23.87
N ALA A 210 3.07 -1.78 -23.10
CA ALA A 210 4.47 -1.59 -23.46
C ALA A 210 5.30 -2.88 -23.45
N CYS A 211 4.84 -3.92 -22.72
CA CYS A 211 5.55 -5.19 -22.54
C CYS A 211 4.72 -6.41 -22.97
N SER A 212 3.57 -6.22 -23.58
CA SER A 212 2.63 -7.30 -23.97
C SER A 212 3.25 -8.39 -24.85
N ALA A 213 4.24 -8.03 -25.67
CA ALA A 213 4.95 -8.97 -26.54
C ALA A 213 5.96 -9.86 -25.81
N TYR A 214 6.19 -9.64 -24.52
CA TYR A 214 7.20 -10.37 -23.74
C TYR A 214 6.55 -11.27 -22.69
N PRO A 215 7.13 -12.45 -22.39
CA PRO A 215 6.56 -13.37 -21.42
C PRO A 215 6.71 -12.88 -19.95
N THR A 216 7.70 -12.05 -19.66
CA THR A 216 8.00 -11.53 -18.31
C THR A 216 8.55 -10.10 -18.39
N TRP A 217 8.49 -9.38 -17.28
CA TRP A 217 9.14 -8.07 -17.12
C TRP A 217 10.63 -8.13 -17.42
N ARG A 218 11.30 -9.16 -16.92
CA ARG A 218 12.73 -9.38 -17.16
C ARG A 218 13.01 -9.44 -18.67
N ALA A 219 12.24 -10.23 -19.40
CA ALA A 219 12.38 -10.35 -20.84
C ALA A 219 12.11 -9.03 -21.56
N CYS A 220 11.10 -8.28 -21.14
CA CYS A 220 10.79 -6.96 -21.67
C CYS A 220 11.93 -5.96 -21.44
N LEU A 221 12.39 -5.83 -20.22
CA LEU A 221 13.49 -4.93 -19.87
C LEU A 221 14.77 -5.31 -20.61
N GLN A 222 15.07 -6.60 -20.70
CA GLN A 222 16.21 -7.09 -21.47
C GLN A 222 16.08 -6.80 -22.97
N GLY A 223 14.87 -6.95 -23.51
CA GLY A 223 14.59 -6.67 -24.92
C GLY A 223 14.67 -5.18 -25.28
N LYS A 224 14.29 -4.31 -24.35
CA LYS A 224 14.30 -2.85 -24.52
C LYS A 224 15.59 -2.17 -24.05
N ALA A 225 16.44 -2.88 -23.30
CA ALA A 225 17.68 -2.31 -22.80
C ALA A 225 18.64 -2.00 -23.95
N ALA A 226 19.12 -0.76 -24.00
CA ALA A 226 20.14 -0.32 -24.94
C ALA A 226 21.52 -0.92 -24.61
N LEU A 227 21.72 -1.35 -23.37
CA LEU A 227 22.97 -1.92 -22.88
C LEU A 227 22.68 -3.05 -21.90
N ARG A 228 23.39 -4.15 -22.02
CA ARG A 228 23.35 -5.25 -21.04
C ARG A 228 24.72 -5.44 -20.42
N ILE A 229 24.78 -5.39 -19.10
CA ILE A 229 25.98 -5.75 -18.34
C ILE A 229 25.71 -7.10 -17.69
N GLN A 230 26.52 -8.09 -18.00
CA GLN A 230 26.44 -9.42 -17.43
C GLN A 230 27.74 -9.76 -16.70
N ARG A 231 27.62 -10.20 -15.46
CA ARG A 231 28.77 -10.73 -14.70
C ARG A 231 28.82 -12.23 -14.86
N ILE A 232 29.95 -12.71 -15.39
CA ILE A 232 30.24 -14.14 -15.50
C ILE A 232 31.52 -14.39 -14.67
N GLY A 233 31.35 -14.94 -13.46
CA GLY A 233 32.44 -15.04 -12.49
C GLY A 233 32.96 -13.65 -12.07
N ASN A 234 34.25 -13.40 -12.29
CA ASN A 234 34.89 -12.10 -12.02
C ASN A 234 34.95 -11.17 -13.24
N ILE A 235 34.40 -11.59 -14.36
CA ILE A 235 34.45 -10.83 -15.61
C ILE A 235 33.12 -10.11 -15.83
N LEU A 236 33.17 -8.81 -16.06
CA LEU A 236 32.05 -8.02 -16.56
C LEU A 236 32.08 -8.06 -18.08
N SER A 237 31.07 -8.66 -18.69
CA SER A 237 30.86 -8.58 -20.13
C SER A 237 29.73 -7.60 -20.43
N VAL A 238 29.94 -6.79 -21.46
CA VAL A 238 28.98 -5.80 -21.94
C VAL A 238 28.45 -6.27 -23.28
N ALA A 239 27.15 -6.48 -23.37
CA ALA A 239 26.47 -6.76 -24.63
C ALA A 239 25.55 -5.58 -24.97
N SER A 240 25.76 -4.94 -26.10
CA SER A 240 24.84 -3.98 -26.69
C SER A 240 24.05 -4.62 -27.80
N PRO A 241 22.76 -4.25 -28.01
CA PRO A 241 22.07 -4.61 -29.24
C PRO A 241 22.81 -4.04 -30.45
N PRO A 242 22.72 -4.67 -31.63
CA PRO A 242 23.53 -4.34 -32.79
C PRO A 242 23.42 -2.88 -33.31
N ASN A 243 22.43 -2.13 -32.80
CA ASN A 243 22.19 -0.74 -33.22
C ASN A 243 22.30 0.29 -32.03
N ALA A 244 22.86 -0.07 -30.91
CA ALA A 244 23.02 0.86 -29.80
C ALA A 244 24.34 1.63 -29.92
N THR A 245 24.28 2.92 -30.18
CA THR A 245 25.39 3.85 -30.05
C THR A 245 25.53 4.28 -28.59
N LEU A 246 26.56 3.75 -27.92
CA LEU A 246 26.91 4.23 -26.58
C LEU A 246 27.64 5.57 -26.69
N SER A 247 27.29 6.51 -25.80
CA SER A 247 28.07 7.75 -25.73
C SER A 247 29.51 7.46 -25.32
N PRO A 248 30.49 8.19 -25.84
CA PRO A 248 31.91 8.00 -25.45
C PRO A 248 32.15 8.09 -23.95
N SER A 249 31.41 8.94 -23.25
CA SER A 249 31.47 9.09 -21.79
C SER A 249 30.99 7.85 -21.03
N CYS A 250 30.03 7.13 -21.56
CA CYS A 250 29.51 5.90 -20.96
C CYS A 250 30.54 4.75 -21.10
N LEU A 251 31.20 4.66 -22.24
CA LEU A 251 32.28 3.70 -22.50
C LEU A 251 33.49 3.97 -21.61
N GLN A 252 33.85 5.23 -21.41
CA GLN A 252 34.99 5.62 -20.59
C GLN A 252 34.78 5.34 -19.09
N ALA A 253 33.55 5.58 -18.56
CA ALA A 253 33.19 5.24 -17.20
C ALA A 253 33.24 3.73 -16.94
N MET A 254 32.90 2.90 -17.94
CA MET A 254 32.95 1.44 -17.85
C MET A 254 34.38 0.89 -17.88
N GLN A 255 35.29 1.55 -18.57
CA GLN A 255 36.70 1.17 -18.68
C GLN A 255 37.50 1.60 -17.45
N SER A 256 37.09 2.67 -16.75
CA SER A 256 37.79 3.19 -15.56
C SER A 256 37.47 2.45 -14.26
N GLY A 257 36.51 1.52 -14.26
CA GLY A 257 36.20 0.68 -13.09
C GLY A 257 35.63 1.43 -11.87
N THR A 258 35.08 2.62 -12.07
CA THR A 258 34.41 3.41 -11.03
C THR A 258 32.91 3.18 -11.01
#